data_92f01fa6e21adce55c13860765857787
#
_entry.id   92f01fa6e21adce55c13860765857787
#
_cell.length_a   1.000
_cell.length_b   1.000
_cell.length_c   1.000
_cell.angle_alpha   90.00
_cell.angle_beta   90.00
_cell.angle_gamma   90.00
#
_symmetry.space_group_name_H-M   'P 1'
#
loop_
_entity.id
_entity.type
_entity.pdbx_description
1 polymer ?
#
loop_
_entity_poly.entity_id
_entity_poly.type
_entity_poly.pdbx_seq_one_letter_code
_entity_poly.pdbx_strand_id
1 'polypeptide(L)'
;MIYDWIMSISKRPRAGCLSCGKETQRAGYKYCSNLCQFEYQYQYYIVKWKAGEMHGLQGMGIVSRHVKRYLRRKFENKCCLCGWSKPNPKTKQIPLVADHIDGDWRNNTENNLRLICPNCDALNPTYAGLNRGNGRKNRALSKRAQ
;
A
#
# COMPACT_ATOMS: atom_id res chain seq x y z
N MET A 1 13.28 49.96 41.47
CA MET A 1 13.68 48.57 41.35
C MET A 1 12.58 47.90 40.48
N ILE A 2 12.86 47.76 39.20
CA ILE A 2 11.95 47.20 38.21
C ILE A 2 12.36 45.74 38.05
N TYR A 3 11.46 44.80 38.41
CA TYR A 3 11.72 43.36 38.33
C TYR A 3 11.64 42.91 36.88
N ASP A 4 12.78 42.70 36.25
CA ASP A 4 12.93 42.01 34.97
C ASP A 4 12.72 40.50 35.16
N TRP A 5 11.47 40.06 35.16
CA TRP A 5 11.12 38.68 34.97
C TRP A 5 10.92 38.40 33.47
N ILE A 6 12.05 38.42 32.73
CA ILE A 6 12.03 37.79 31.39
C ILE A 6 12.05 36.29 31.61
N MET A 7 10.87 35.68 31.67
CA MET A 7 10.73 34.23 31.55
C MET A 7 11.28 33.84 30.18
N SER A 8 12.52 33.37 30.15
CA SER A 8 13.08 32.66 29.00
C SER A 8 12.24 31.42 28.79
N ILE A 9 11.26 31.48 27.91
CA ILE A 9 10.49 30.32 27.45
C ILE A 9 11.49 29.45 26.68
N SER A 10 12.11 28.47 27.35
CA SER A 10 13.00 27.52 26.72
C SER A 10 12.19 26.77 25.64
N LYS A 11 12.48 27.03 24.37
CA LYS A 11 11.85 26.31 23.26
C LYS A 11 12.15 24.84 23.42
N ARG A 12 11.11 24.01 23.50
CA ARG A 12 11.27 22.55 23.56
C ARG A 12 12.17 22.11 22.39
N PRO A 13 13.15 21.21 22.61
CA PRO A 13 14.01 20.73 21.56
C PRO A 13 13.18 20.03 20.48
N ARG A 14 13.56 20.21 19.21
CA ARG A 14 12.95 19.53 18.08
C ARG A 14 13.54 18.12 17.99
N ALA A 15 12.70 17.15 17.70
CA ALA A 15 13.12 15.76 17.52
C ALA A 15 13.62 15.50 16.09
N GLY A 16 14.44 14.48 15.92
CA GLY A 16 14.74 13.94 14.60
C GLY A 16 13.52 13.26 13.97
N CYS A 17 13.34 13.42 12.67
CA CYS A 17 12.30 12.78 11.89
C CYS A 17 12.46 11.25 11.93
N LEU A 18 11.41 10.50 12.29
CA LEU A 18 11.44 9.03 12.36
C LEU A 18 11.73 8.35 11.00
N SER A 19 11.53 9.06 9.88
CA SER A 19 11.77 8.52 8.54
C SER A 19 13.17 8.81 8.00
N CYS A 20 13.68 10.03 8.18
CA CYS A 20 14.95 10.48 7.54
C CYS A 20 15.98 11.08 8.50
N GLY A 21 15.70 11.13 9.79
CA GLY A 21 16.60 11.68 10.81
C GLY A 21 16.73 13.22 10.86
N LYS A 22 16.28 13.94 9.83
CA LYS A 22 16.36 15.41 9.80
C LYS A 22 15.51 16.03 10.90
N GLU A 23 15.96 17.16 11.46
CA GLU A 23 15.20 17.90 12.46
C GLU A 23 13.78 18.24 11.98
N THR A 24 12.79 18.07 12.86
CA THR A 24 11.40 18.38 12.56
C THR A 24 11.15 19.90 12.58
N GLN A 25 10.13 20.36 11.87
CA GLN A 25 9.82 21.80 11.79
C GLN A 25 9.35 22.39 13.12
N ARG A 26 8.73 21.58 13.98
CA ARG A 26 8.20 22.02 15.28
C ARG A 26 8.47 20.95 16.35
N ALA A 27 8.63 21.39 17.58
CA ALA A 27 8.69 20.50 18.74
C ALA A 27 7.43 19.63 18.82
N GLY A 28 7.62 18.34 19.11
CA GLY A 28 6.52 17.36 19.18
C GLY A 28 6.11 16.71 17.86
N TYR A 29 6.61 17.19 16.72
CA TYR A 29 6.41 16.52 15.44
C TYR A 29 7.30 15.27 15.32
N LYS A 30 6.71 14.18 14.80
CA LYS A 30 7.42 12.93 14.55
C LYS A 30 8.09 12.88 13.17
N TYR A 31 7.63 13.71 12.24
CA TYR A 31 8.09 13.74 10.84
C TYR A 31 8.37 15.16 10.37
N CYS A 32 9.38 15.34 9.53
CA CYS A 32 9.72 16.65 8.97
C CYS A 32 8.79 17.07 7.82
N SER A 33 8.05 16.11 7.22
CA SER A 33 7.12 16.36 6.12
C SER A 33 6.08 15.22 6.02
N ASN A 34 4.98 15.47 5.29
CA ASN A 34 3.98 14.45 4.96
C ASN A 34 4.59 13.28 4.15
N LEU A 35 5.55 13.56 3.28
CA LEU A 35 6.24 12.52 2.53
C LEU A 35 6.99 11.56 3.46
N CYS A 36 7.70 12.08 4.45
CA CYS A 36 8.36 11.25 5.46
C CYS A 36 7.38 10.46 6.30
N GLN A 37 6.25 11.04 6.65
CA GLN A 37 5.18 10.33 7.36
C GLN A 37 4.63 9.17 6.53
N PHE A 38 4.30 9.41 5.24
CA PHE A 38 3.77 8.37 4.35
C PHE A 38 4.79 7.26 4.08
N GLU A 39 6.08 7.62 3.92
CA GLU A 39 7.12 6.61 3.71
C GLU A 39 7.34 5.77 4.97
N TYR A 40 7.38 6.37 6.15
CA TYR A 40 7.49 5.65 7.42
C TYR A 40 6.30 4.70 7.63
N GLN A 41 5.07 5.18 7.42
CA GLN A 41 3.86 4.36 7.54
C GLN A 41 3.85 3.20 6.53
N TYR A 42 4.32 3.45 5.30
CA TYR A 42 4.47 2.43 4.28
C TYR A 42 5.48 1.35 4.71
N GLN A 43 6.68 1.73 5.13
CA GLN A 43 7.72 0.79 5.57
C GLN A 43 7.25 -0.03 6.77
N TYR A 44 6.67 0.63 7.77
CA TYR A 44 6.09 -0.03 8.94
C TYR A 44 5.04 -1.07 8.54
N TYR A 45 4.11 -0.68 7.65
CA TYR A 45 3.06 -1.58 7.17
C TYR A 45 3.66 -2.80 6.45
N ILE A 46 4.63 -2.61 5.55
CA ILE A 46 5.22 -3.69 4.77
C ILE A 46 5.99 -4.68 5.66
N VAL A 47 6.74 -4.19 6.64
CA VAL A 47 7.43 -5.06 7.61
C VAL A 47 6.43 -5.94 8.36
N LYS A 48 5.37 -5.34 8.90
CA LYS A 48 4.30 -6.04 9.63
C LYS A 48 3.53 -7.04 8.74
N TRP A 49 3.24 -6.65 7.51
CA TRP A 49 2.57 -7.53 6.56
C TRP A 49 3.44 -8.75 6.18
N LYS A 50 4.72 -8.57 5.93
CA LYS A 50 5.65 -9.68 5.64
C LYS A 50 5.83 -10.62 6.83
N ALA A 51 5.74 -10.10 8.04
CA ALA A 51 5.75 -10.90 9.28
C ALA A 51 4.42 -11.63 9.56
N GLY A 52 3.38 -11.42 8.72
CA GLY A 52 2.06 -12.02 8.92
C GLY A 52 1.20 -11.32 9.98
N GLU A 53 1.66 -10.21 10.54
CA GLU A 53 0.95 -9.44 11.56
C GLU A 53 -0.17 -8.54 10.98
N MET A 54 -0.20 -8.36 9.65
CA MET A 54 -1.23 -7.62 8.93
C MET A 54 -1.74 -8.40 7.73
N HIS A 55 -3.05 -8.35 7.48
CA HIS A 55 -3.72 -9.16 6.45
C HIS A 55 -3.48 -8.71 5.00
N GLY A 56 -2.80 -7.61 4.76
CA GLY A 56 -2.56 -7.12 3.40
C GLY A 56 -3.80 -6.56 2.67
N LEU A 57 -4.95 -6.46 3.34
CA LEU A 57 -6.23 -5.99 2.79
C LEU A 57 -6.56 -4.56 3.21
N GLN A 58 -7.36 -3.90 2.38
CA GLN A 58 -8.04 -2.65 2.66
C GLN A 58 -9.53 -2.84 2.39
N GLY A 59 -10.38 -2.64 3.41
CA GLY A 59 -11.82 -2.85 3.29
C GLY A 59 -12.19 -4.31 2.98
N MET A 60 -13.30 -4.54 2.29
CA MET A 60 -13.83 -5.88 2.00
C MET A 60 -13.06 -6.56 0.87
N GLY A 61 -11.91 -7.16 1.19
CA GLY A 61 -11.19 -8.07 0.30
C GLY A 61 -10.42 -7.38 -0.85
N ILE A 62 -10.09 -6.10 -0.73
CA ILE A 62 -9.25 -5.39 -1.71
C ILE A 62 -7.82 -5.40 -1.19
N VAL A 63 -6.87 -5.83 -2.01
CA VAL A 63 -5.43 -5.73 -1.69
C VAL A 63 -5.08 -4.28 -1.36
N SER A 64 -4.43 -4.05 -0.22
CA SER A 64 -4.15 -2.71 0.29
C SER A 64 -3.28 -1.89 -0.67
N ARG A 65 -3.39 -0.56 -0.59
CA ARG A 65 -2.55 0.35 -1.38
C ARG A 65 -1.06 0.18 -1.08
N HIS A 66 -0.71 -0.19 0.16
CA HIS A 66 0.69 -0.42 0.55
C HIS A 66 1.24 -1.68 -0.10
N VAL A 67 0.48 -2.78 -0.11
CA VAL A 67 0.86 -4.02 -0.81
C VAL A 67 0.93 -3.80 -2.32
N LYS A 68 -0.04 -3.10 -2.93
CA LYS A 68 0.03 -2.75 -4.36
C LYS A 68 1.26 -1.92 -4.70
N ARG A 69 1.61 -0.93 -3.86
CA ARG A 69 2.85 -0.13 -4.02
C ARG A 69 4.09 -1.01 -3.90
N TYR A 70 4.10 -1.95 -2.95
CA TYR A 70 5.17 -2.91 -2.78
C TYR A 70 5.34 -3.79 -4.04
N LEU A 71 4.25 -4.39 -4.54
CA LEU A 71 4.29 -5.22 -5.75
C LEU A 71 4.79 -4.43 -6.97
N ARG A 72 4.35 -3.18 -7.13
CA ARG A 72 4.85 -2.31 -8.22
C ARG A 72 6.36 -2.05 -8.12
N ARG A 73 6.89 -1.89 -6.93
CA ARG A 73 8.35 -1.76 -6.69
C ARG A 73 9.06 -3.09 -6.96
N LYS A 74 8.55 -4.20 -6.41
CA LYS A 74 9.13 -5.55 -6.54
C LYS A 74 9.24 -6.01 -7.99
N PHE A 75 8.21 -5.73 -8.81
CA PHE A 75 8.15 -6.11 -10.22
C PHE A 75 8.48 -4.95 -11.18
N GLU A 76 9.16 -3.91 -10.71
CA GLU A 76 9.60 -2.76 -11.52
C GLU A 76 8.47 -2.13 -12.35
N ASN A 77 7.25 -2.16 -11.84
CA ASN A 77 6.06 -1.67 -12.53
C ASN A 77 5.79 -2.35 -13.89
N LYS A 78 6.11 -3.63 -14.00
CA LYS A 78 5.92 -4.48 -15.19
C LYS A 78 5.07 -5.70 -14.84
N CYS A 79 4.43 -6.28 -15.85
CA CYS A 79 3.78 -7.60 -15.73
C CYS A 79 4.85 -8.66 -15.45
N CYS A 80 4.72 -9.42 -14.36
CA CYS A 80 5.69 -10.45 -14.00
C CYS A 80 5.66 -11.67 -14.93
N LEU A 81 4.61 -11.85 -15.75
CA LEU A 81 4.48 -12.98 -16.67
C LEU A 81 4.99 -12.66 -18.08
N CYS A 82 4.70 -11.48 -18.62
CA CYS A 82 5.04 -11.14 -20.01
C CYS A 82 5.89 -9.88 -20.15
N GLY A 83 6.26 -9.21 -19.06
CA GLY A 83 7.07 -8.00 -19.09
C GLY A 83 6.34 -6.72 -19.57
N TRP A 84 5.05 -6.80 -19.89
CA TRP A 84 4.30 -5.67 -20.40
C TRP A 84 4.27 -4.49 -19.42
N SER A 85 4.51 -3.26 -19.92
CA SER A 85 4.66 -2.05 -19.09
C SER A 85 4.18 -0.76 -19.80
N LYS A 86 3.27 -0.87 -20.78
CA LYS A 86 2.80 0.32 -21.51
C LYS A 86 1.87 1.17 -20.64
N PRO A 87 2.13 2.48 -20.47
CA PRO A 87 1.26 3.36 -19.73
C PRO A 87 0.00 3.69 -20.53
N ASN A 88 -1.10 3.87 -19.83
CA ASN A 88 -2.32 4.42 -20.43
C ASN A 88 -2.06 5.87 -20.89
N PRO A 89 -2.41 6.24 -22.14
CA PRO A 89 -2.07 7.56 -22.69
C PRO A 89 -2.75 8.74 -21.94
N LYS A 90 -3.90 8.50 -21.31
CA LYS A 90 -4.65 9.52 -20.55
C LYS A 90 -4.18 9.59 -19.10
N THR A 91 -4.13 8.47 -18.39
CA THR A 91 -3.82 8.44 -16.95
C THR A 91 -2.32 8.39 -16.66
N LYS A 92 -1.49 8.12 -17.69
CA LYS A 92 -0.03 7.90 -17.57
C LYS A 92 0.36 6.75 -16.63
N GLN A 93 -0.62 5.98 -16.13
CA GLN A 93 -0.38 4.83 -15.28
C GLN A 93 -0.35 3.54 -16.08
N ILE A 94 0.46 2.58 -15.66
CA ILE A 94 0.46 1.23 -16.21
C ILE A 94 -0.65 0.44 -15.51
N PRO A 95 -1.68 -0.05 -16.24
CA PRO A 95 -2.84 -0.73 -15.66
C PRO A 95 -2.49 -2.17 -15.27
N LEU A 96 -1.80 -2.34 -14.16
CA LEU A 96 -1.44 -3.64 -13.60
C LEU A 96 -2.38 -4.03 -12.47
N VAL A 97 -2.67 -5.32 -12.37
CA VAL A 97 -3.55 -5.95 -11.38
C VAL A 97 -2.69 -6.70 -10.37
N ALA A 98 -3.03 -6.55 -9.08
CA ALA A 98 -2.51 -7.43 -8.05
C ALA A 98 -3.38 -8.70 -8.03
N ASP A 99 -2.80 -9.81 -8.44
CA ASP A 99 -3.46 -11.11 -8.61
C ASP A 99 -3.02 -12.10 -7.54
N HIS A 100 -3.95 -12.98 -7.12
CA HIS A 100 -3.70 -14.09 -6.20
C HIS A 100 -3.40 -15.35 -7.01
N ILE A 101 -2.21 -15.90 -6.85
CA ILE A 101 -1.74 -17.06 -7.63
C ILE A 101 -2.67 -18.27 -7.43
N ASP A 102 -3.10 -18.51 -6.18
CA ASP A 102 -4.05 -19.59 -5.82
C ASP A 102 -5.52 -19.25 -6.06
N GLY A 103 -5.82 -18.01 -6.46
CA GLY A 103 -7.19 -17.51 -6.63
C GLY A 103 -7.94 -17.20 -5.32
N ASP A 104 -7.37 -17.44 -4.14
CA ASP A 104 -8.00 -17.11 -2.86
C ASP A 104 -7.70 -15.68 -2.44
N TRP A 105 -8.69 -14.80 -2.54
CA TRP A 105 -8.57 -13.39 -2.14
C TRP A 105 -8.21 -13.19 -0.65
N ARG A 106 -8.34 -14.19 0.20
CA ARG A 106 -7.99 -14.16 1.62
C ARG A 106 -6.50 -14.37 1.84
N ASN A 107 -5.84 -15.08 0.94
CA ASN A 107 -4.41 -15.38 1.03
C ASN A 107 -3.57 -14.24 0.45
N ASN A 108 -3.32 -13.21 1.25
CA ASN A 108 -2.57 -12.01 0.85
C ASN A 108 -1.10 -12.07 1.27
N THR A 109 -0.51 -13.27 1.32
CA THR A 109 0.93 -13.43 1.59
C THR A 109 1.78 -12.95 0.42
N GLU A 110 3.02 -12.56 0.69
CA GLU A 110 3.94 -12.06 -0.34
C GLU A 110 4.15 -13.07 -1.48
N ASN A 111 4.23 -14.36 -1.14
CA ASN A 111 4.50 -15.43 -2.12
C ASN A 111 3.27 -15.75 -2.98
N ASN A 112 2.08 -15.41 -2.52
CA ASN A 112 0.84 -15.65 -3.24
C ASN A 112 0.37 -14.45 -4.08
N LEU A 113 1.03 -13.29 -3.96
CA LEU A 113 0.67 -12.10 -4.70
C LEU A 113 1.66 -11.81 -5.82
N ARG A 114 1.11 -11.53 -7.01
CA ARG A 114 1.87 -11.12 -8.19
C ARG A 114 1.24 -9.90 -8.86
N LEU A 115 2.01 -9.26 -9.73
CA LEU A 115 1.58 -8.10 -10.51
C LEU A 115 1.51 -8.46 -11.98
N ILE A 116 0.32 -8.45 -12.57
CA ILE A 116 0.09 -8.87 -13.96
C ILE A 116 -0.67 -7.82 -14.77
N CYS A 117 -0.53 -7.86 -16.10
CA CYS A 117 -1.30 -7.01 -16.99
C CYS A 117 -2.72 -7.58 -17.20
N PRO A 118 -3.69 -6.77 -17.70
CA PRO A 118 -5.06 -7.22 -17.93
C PRO A 118 -5.18 -8.44 -18.85
N ASN A 119 -4.30 -8.56 -19.86
CA ASN A 119 -4.32 -9.72 -20.76
C ASN A 119 -3.91 -11.01 -20.04
N CYS A 120 -2.82 -10.96 -19.29
CA CYS A 120 -2.40 -12.11 -18.47
C CYS A 120 -3.40 -12.45 -17.38
N ASP A 121 -4.08 -11.45 -16.79
CA ASP A 121 -5.16 -11.64 -15.84
C ASP A 121 -6.35 -12.39 -16.49
N ALA A 122 -6.77 -11.96 -17.67
CA ALA A 122 -7.88 -12.60 -18.40
C ALA A 122 -7.58 -14.06 -18.84
N LEU A 123 -6.31 -14.39 -19.03
CA LEU A 123 -5.86 -15.76 -19.37
C LEU A 123 -5.62 -16.63 -18.15
N ASN A 124 -5.78 -16.11 -16.95
CA ASN A 124 -5.54 -16.84 -15.73
C ASN A 124 -6.64 -17.91 -15.51
N PRO A 125 -6.30 -19.16 -15.15
CA PRO A 125 -7.27 -20.19 -14.79
C PRO A 125 -8.24 -19.79 -13.67
N THR A 126 -7.84 -18.88 -12.80
CA THR A 126 -8.66 -18.35 -11.69
C THR A 126 -9.39 -17.04 -12.03
N TYR A 127 -9.43 -16.66 -13.33
CA TYR A 127 -10.04 -15.39 -13.75
C TYR A 127 -11.56 -15.37 -13.54
N ALA A 128 -12.04 -14.33 -12.87
CA ALA A 128 -13.48 -14.02 -12.71
C ALA A 128 -14.34 -15.25 -12.31
N GLY A 129 -15.26 -15.68 -13.20
CA GLY A 129 -16.18 -16.79 -12.96
C GLY A 129 -15.55 -18.19 -12.97
N LEU A 130 -14.31 -18.32 -13.46
CA LEU A 130 -13.57 -19.59 -13.43
C LEU A 130 -13.08 -19.90 -12.00
N ASN A 131 -12.95 -18.92 -11.14
CA ASN A 131 -12.53 -19.05 -9.75
C ASN A 131 -13.69 -19.49 -8.83
N ARG A 132 -14.35 -20.60 -9.16
CA ARG A 132 -15.49 -21.11 -8.42
C ARG A 132 -15.06 -21.61 -7.03
N GLY A 133 -15.80 -21.22 -5.99
CA GLY A 133 -15.54 -21.62 -4.59
C GLY A 133 -14.61 -20.67 -3.82
N ASN A 134 -13.68 -19.99 -4.48
CA ASN A 134 -12.73 -19.05 -3.85
C ASN A 134 -13.15 -17.58 -3.99
N GLY A 135 -14.24 -17.28 -4.70
CA GLY A 135 -14.78 -15.95 -4.89
C GLY A 135 -15.43 -15.37 -3.63
N ARG A 136 -15.53 -14.04 -3.58
CA ARG A 136 -16.22 -13.33 -2.50
C ARG A 136 -17.71 -13.65 -2.53
N LYS A 137 -18.23 -14.28 -1.47
CA LYS A 137 -19.62 -14.73 -1.37
C LYS A 137 -20.66 -13.60 -1.59
N ASN A 138 -20.33 -12.35 -1.25
CA ASN A 138 -21.27 -11.21 -1.32
C ASN A 138 -21.29 -10.45 -2.65
N ARG A 139 -20.47 -10.83 -3.65
CA ARG A 139 -20.47 -10.15 -4.96
C ARG A 139 -21.74 -10.40 -5.77
N ALA A 140 -22.42 -11.52 -5.51
CA ALA A 140 -23.68 -11.88 -6.19
C ALA A 140 -24.89 -11.14 -5.59
N LEU A 141 -24.87 -10.80 -4.30
CA LEU A 141 -25.99 -10.15 -3.61
C LEU A 141 -26.09 -8.65 -3.92
N SER A 142 -24.96 -7.96 -4.12
CA SER A 142 -24.94 -6.53 -4.46
C SER A 142 -25.46 -6.23 -5.87
N LYS A 143 -25.49 -7.21 -6.79
CA LYS A 143 -26.01 -7.04 -8.15
C LYS A 143 -27.53 -7.35 -8.27
N ARG A 144 -28.15 -7.91 -7.24
CA ARG A 144 -29.61 -8.20 -7.22
C ARG A 144 -30.44 -7.13 -6.49
N ALA A 145 -29.80 -6.12 -5.91
CA ALA A 145 -30.43 -5.03 -5.16
C ALA A 145 -30.46 -3.70 -5.95
N GLN A 146 -30.30 -3.73 -7.27
CA GLN A 146 -30.50 -2.58 -8.17
C GLN A 146 -31.59 -2.89 -9.19
#